data_2c3b064a933bc7c64bae53f72caf9f69
#
_entry.id   2c3b064a933bc7c64bae53f72caf9f69
#
_cell.length_a   1.000
_cell.length_b   1.000
_cell.length_c   1.000
_cell.angle_alpha   90.00
_cell.angle_beta   90.00
_cell.angle_gamma   90.00
#
_symmetry.space_group_name_H-M   'P 1'
#
loop_
_entity.id
_entity.type
_entity.pdbx_description
1 polymer ?
#
loop_
_entity_poly.entity_id
_entity_poly.type
_entity_poly.pdbx_seq_one_letter_code
_entity_poly.pdbx_strand_id
1 'polypeptide(L)'
;MKNNSNNCFITINNKNYNLTEFIDVSDIKEKKLIIKLNGINKITDASYMFFNSTMCALPDIDQWDFSKVINMKFMFAESPYFKSLPNNISKLNTSNVTDMRHLFWVCNNLLSLPDISEWNTSKVTNMSKMFCCKNLKSLPDISEWNTSNVTDISGMFDGCDSLVNLPDISNWNISKVTSLENLFSYCRNIKYLPNISKWNTSNITNISCLFNGLEKLLAIPDISKWNTSKITTMFSLFNQCKSLKSLPDLSKWDTSKVTTMGLMFNHCENLTSLPNISVWSVTNVEDMNYMFQGCKNISSVPDFSKWKAVKLRQKNGMFDDCDKLVIKPNIKGKSD
;
A
#
# COMPACT_ATOMS: atom_id res chain seq x y z
N MET A 1 6.30 -15.15 18.90
CA MET A 1 6.44 -15.63 20.30
C MET A 1 7.58 -16.63 20.49
N LYS A 2 7.70 -17.69 19.67
CA LYS A 2 8.78 -18.70 19.84
C LYS A 2 10.20 -18.12 19.98
N ASN A 3 10.52 -17.04 19.26
CA ASN A 3 11.85 -16.43 19.28
C ASN A 3 12.22 -15.74 20.61
N ASN A 4 11.25 -15.46 21.47
CA ASN A 4 11.43 -14.74 22.73
C ASN A 4 11.11 -15.60 23.96
N SER A 5 10.66 -16.84 23.80
CA SER A 5 10.21 -17.71 24.90
C SER A 5 11.27 -17.98 25.96
N ASN A 6 12.55 -17.93 25.60
CA ASN A 6 13.66 -18.12 26.54
C ASN A 6 14.05 -16.83 27.30
N ASN A 7 13.58 -15.66 26.84
CA ASN A 7 14.00 -14.36 27.37
C ASN A 7 12.87 -13.62 28.09
N CYS A 8 11.61 -13.98 27.80
CA CYS A 8 10.44 -13.30 28.30
C CYS A 8 9.49 -14.26 29.01
N PHE A 9 8.81 -13.75 30.03
CA PHE A 9 7.74 -14.47 30.72
C PHE A 9 6.61 -13.51 31.11
N ILE A 10 5.44 -14.03 31.32
CA ILE A 10 4.26 -13.26 31.74
C ILE A 10 4.02 -13.48 33.23
N THR A 11 3.78 -12.42 33.97
CA THR A 11 3.27 -12.48 35.34
C THR A 11 1.82 -12.06 35.35
N ILE A 12 0.93 -12.92 35.85
CA ILE A 12 -0.48 -12.63 36.06
C ILE A 12 -0.75 -12.76 37.56
N ASN A 13 -1.22 -11.65 38.18
CA ASN A 13 -1.50 -11.58 39.61
C ASN A 13 -0.36 -12.19 40.47
N ASN A 14 0.89 -11.78 40.16
CA ASN A 14 2.15 -12.21 40.82
C ASN A 14 2.55 -13.69 40.59
N LYS A 15 1.87 -14.45 39.73
CA LYS A 15 2.26 -15.79 39.31
C LYS A 15 2.93 -15.77 37.93
N ASN A 16 4.06 -16.41 37.77
CA ASN A 16 4.80 -16.44 36.52
C ASN A 16 4.32 -17.56 35.58
N TYR A 17 4.22 -17.23 34.31
CA TYR A 17 3.86 -18.13 33.21
C TYR A 17 4.87 -17.99 32.09
N ASN A 18 5.16 -19.10 31.41
CA ASN A 18 5.97 -19.04 30.19
C ASN A 18 5.24 -18.24 29.11
N LEU A 19 6.00 -17.59 28.21
CA LEU A 19 5.45 -16.91 27.07
C LEU A 19 4.93 -17.93 26.06
N THR A 20 3.62 -18.14 26.04
CA THR A 20 2.92 -19.07 25.15
C THR A 20 1.88 -18.30 24.33
N GLU A 21 1.34 -18.95 23.30
CA GLU A 21 0.30 -18.36 22.45
C GLU A 21 -1.00 -18.11 23.23
N PHE A 22 -1.33 -19.02 24.15
CA PHE A 22 -2.48 -18.93 25.04
C PHE A 22 -2.06 -19.24 26.47
N ILE A 23 -2.61 -18.52 27.42
CA ILE A 23 -2.48 -18.79 28.84
C ILE A 23 -3.88 -19.02 29.37
N ASP A 24 -4.13 -20.21 29.92
CA ASP A 24 -5.38 -20.50 30.58
C ASP A 24 -5.46 -19.71 31.90
N VAL A 25 -6.47 -18.90 32.04
CA VAL A 25 -6.76 -18.07 33.21
C VAL A 25 -8.09 -18.45 33.86
N SER A 26 -8.69 -19.56 33.47
CA SER A 26 -10.00 -20.04 33.97
C SER A 26 -10.04 -20.23 35.48
N ASP A 27 -8.92 -20.58 36.08
CA ASP A 27 -8.77 -20.78 37.54
C ASP A 27 -8.60 -19.46 38.30
N ILE A 28 -8.46 -18.32 37.61
CA ILE A 28 -8.26 -17.02 38.25
C ILE A 28 -9.61 -16.39 38.52
N LYS A 29 -9.97 -16.28 39.80
CA LYS A 29 -11.31 -15.79 40.26
C LYS A 29 -11.41 -14.27 40.33
N GLU A 30 -10.32 -13.53 40.23
CA GLU A 30 -10.28 -12.09 40.30
C GLU A 30 -10.97 -11.46 39.10
N LYS A 31 -11.79 -10.44 39.33
CA LYS A 31 -12.49 -9.67 38.28
C LYS A 31 -11.54 -8.83 37.42
N LYS A 32 -10.35 -8.56 37.91
CA LYS A 32 -9.31 -7.77 37.20
C LYS A 32 -7.99 -8.53 37.24
N LEU A 33 -7.44 -8.78 36.06
CA LEU A 33 -6.13 -9.39 35.93
C LEU A 33 -5.06 -8.28 35.77
N ILE A 34 -3.98 -8.39 36.54
CA ILE A 34 -2.79 -7.56 36.34
C ILE A 34 -1.79 -8.42 35.59
N ILE A 35 -1.57 -8.05 34.31
CA ILE A 35 -0.68 -8.78 33.41
C ILE A 35 0.61 -7.95 33.22
N LYS A 36 1.76 -8.53 33.53
CA LYS A 36 3.07 -7.93 33.31
C LYS A 36 3.87 -8.80 32.33
N LEU A 37 4.44 -8.19 31.30
CA LEU A 37 5.40 -8.83 30.42
C LEU A 37 6.82 -8.50 30.92
N ASN A 38 7.58 -9.52 31.27
CA ASN A 38 8.92 -9.40 31.82
C ASN A 38 9.98 -9.79 30.78
N GLY A 39 11.17 -9.21 30.88
CA GLY A 39 12.29 -9.53 29.99
C GLY A 39 12.24 -8.82 28.63
N ILE A 40 11.35 -7.84 28.47
CA ILE A 40 11.13 -7.11 27.21
C ILE A 40 12.41 -6.44 26.68
N ASN A 41 13.32 -6.02 27.55
CA ASN A 41 14.61 -5.44 27.20
C ASN A 41 15.62 -6.42 26.57
N LYS A 42 15.24 -7.70 26.45
CA LYS A 42 16.06 -8.74 25.82
C LYS A 42 15.55 -9.17 24.46
N ILE A 43 14.35 -8.70 24.07
CA ILE A 43 13.77 -9.11 22.79
C ILE A 43 14.48 -8.43 21.61
N THR A 44 14.62 -9.19 20.54
CA THR A 44 15.09 -8.69 19.23
C THR A 44 14.00 -8.84 18.17
N ASP A 45 12.97 -9.62 18.43
CA ASP A 45 11.87 -9.90 17.53
C ASP A 45 10.54 -9.64 18.24
N ALA A 46 9.86 -8.57 17.85
CA ALA A 46 8.51 -8.19 18.31
C ALA A 46 7.42 -8.60 17.31
N SER A 47 7.77 -9.43 16.30
CA SER A 47 6.78 -9.85 15.30
C SER A 47 5.61 -10.59 15.92
N TYR A 48 4.40 -10.29 15.45
CA TYR A 48 3.16 -10.93 15.92
C TYR A 48 2.84 -10.75 17.42
N MET A 49 3.52 -9.84 18.14
CA MET A 49 3.40 -9.71 19.60
C MET A 49 1.95 -9.48 20.06
N PHE A 50 1.21 -8.65 19.33
CA PHE A 50 -0.22 -8.36 19.57
C PHE A 50 -1.09 -8.73 18.37
N PHE A 51 -0.63 -9.68 17.55
CA PHE A 51 -1.37 -10.14 16.38
C PHE A 51 -2.73 -10.74 16.81
N ASN A 52 -3.79 -10.37 16.09
CA ASN A 52 -5.16 -10.82 16.35
C ASN A 52 -5.57 -10.64 17.81
N SER A 53 -5.11 -9.55 18.42
CA SER A 53 -5.38 -9.28 19.85
C SER A 53 -6.82 -8.87 20.08
N THR A 54 -7.44 -9.48 21.07
CA THR A 54 -8.78 -9.10 21.58
C THR A 54 -8.72 -7.96 22.61
N MET A 55 -7.52 -7.44 22.90
CA MET A 55 -7.36 -6.31 23.82
C MET A 55 -7.95 -5.04 23.21
N CYS A 56 -8.68 -4.29 24.03
CA CYS A 56 -9.23 -2.98 23.61
C CYS A 56 -8.24 -1.81 23.81
N ALA A 57 -7.18 -2.02 24.59
CA ALA A 57 -6.11 -1.07 24.84
C ALA A 57 -4.79 -1.79 25.08
N LEU A 58 -3.69 -1.17 24.70
CA LEU A 58 -2.35 -1.64 25.03
C LEU A 58 -1.94 -1.16 26.41
N PRO A 59 -1.06 -1.91 27.12
CA PRO A 59 -0.42 -1.44 28.35
C PRO A 59 0.53 -0.25 28.06
N ASP A 60 1.06 0.35 29.11
CA ASP A 60 2.09 1.37 29.03
C ASP A 60 3.37 0.78 28.39
N ILE A 61 3.53 1.00 27.09
CA ILE A 61 4.64 0.44 26.32
C ILE A 61 5.87 1.37 26.27
N ASP A 62 5.77 2.56 26.81
CA ASP A 62 6.89 3.51 26.94
C ASP A 62 7.97 3.05 27.92
N GLN A 63 7.61 2.14 28.83
CA GLN A 63 8.56 1.49 29.74
C GLN A 63 9.32 0.34 29.08
N TRP A 64 9.00 0.01 27.82
CA TRP A 64 9.61 -1.11 27.13
C TRP A 64 10.87 -0.70 26.39
N ASP A 65 11.96 -1.37 26.68
CA ASP A 65 13.21 -1.16 25.94
C ASP A 65 13.17 -1.93 24.61
N PHE A 66 12.85 -1.20 23.54
CA PHE A 66 12.86 -1.69 22.17
C PHE A 66 14.21 -1.50 21.47
N SER A 67 15.25 -1.04 22.17
CA SER A 67 16.55 -0.72 21.56
C SER A 67 17.22 -1.87 20.81
N LYS A 68 16.85 -3.12 21.10
CA LYS A 68 17.38 -4.33 20.44
C LYS A 68 16.43 -4.92 19.39
N VAL A 69 15.22 -4.37 19.27
CA VAL A 69 14.22 -4.92 18.34
C VAL A 69 14.61 -4.62 16.90
N ILE A 70 14.67 -5.65 16.08
CA ILE A 70 14.99 -5.57 14.65
C ILE A 70 13.78 -5.91 13.77
N ASN A 71 12.74 -6.54 14.32
CA ASN A 71 11.58 -7.02 13.57
C ASN A 71 10.29 -6.68 14.31
N MET A 72 9.43 -5.90 13.65
CA MET A 72 8.10 -5.49 14.15
C MET A 72 6.98 -5.95 13.20
N LYS A 73 7.27 -6.87 12.25
CA LYS A 73 6.25 -7.30 11.28
C LYS A 73 5.01 -7.86 11.98
N PHE A 74 3.83 -7.50 11.51
CA PHE A 74 2.54 -7.96 12.05
C PHE A 74 2.32 -7.69 13.54
N MET A 75 3.10 -6.80 14.18
CA MET A 75 3.09 -6.65 15.64
C MET A 75 1.68 -6.33 16.18
N PHE A 76 0.90 -5.50 15.49
CA PHE A 76 -0.47 -5.12 15.90
C PHE A 76 -1.53 -5.61 14.91
N ALA A 77 -1.15 -6.37 13.88
CA ALA A 77 -2.03 -6.74 12.79
C ALA A 77 -3.26 -7.54 13.24
N GLU A 78 -4.33 -7.46 12.44
CA GLU A 78 -5.61 -8.16 12.65
C GLU A 78 -6.25 -7.94 14.02
N SER A 79 -5.93 -6.85 14.71
CA SER A 79 -6.46 -6.56 16.05
C SER A 79 -7.75 -5.71 15.96
N PRO A 80 -8.93 -6.35 15.93
CA PRO A 80 -10.18 -5.70 15.57
C PRO A 80 -10.73 -4.79 16.68
N TYR A 81 -10.22 -4.89 17.89
CA TYR A 81 -10.73 -4.12 19.02
C TYR A 81 -9.95 -2.85 19.31
N PHE A 82 -8.78 -2.64 18.67
CA PHE A 82 -8.06 -1.39 18.79
C PHE A 82 -8.81 -0.27 18.06
N LYS A 83 -9.36 0.68 18.82
CA LYS A 83 -9.94 1.93 18.28
C LYS A 83 -8.89 3.04 18.21
N SER A 84 -7.92 3.00 19.09
CA SER A 84 -6.75 3.88 19.16
C SER A 84 -5.59 3.12 19.80
N LEU A 85 -4.39 3.58 19.53
CA LEU A 85 -3.18 3.13 20.22
C LEU A 85 -2.77 4.18 21.25
N PRO A 86 -2.07 3.80 22.34
CA PRO A 86 -1.63 4.77 23.34
C PRO A 86 -0.59 5.74 22.77
N ASN A 87 -0.66 7.00 23.18
CA ASN A 87 0.26 8.06 22.67
C ASN A 87 1.74 7.74 22.91
N ASN A 88 2.05 6.97 23.93
CA ASN A 88 3.41 6.60 24.28
C ASN A 88 4.06 5.59 23.30
N ILE A 89 3.33 5.07 22.28
CA ILE A 89 3.93 4.30 21.18
C ILE A 89 4.95 5.13 20.40
N SER A 90 4.80 6.46 20.39
CA SER A 90 5.75 7.38 19.79
C SER A 90 7.16 7.25 20.37
N LYS A 91 7.27 6.83 21.63
CA LYS A 91 8.54 6.70 22.36
C LYS A 91 9.28 5.38 22.13
N LEU A 92 8.71 4.46 21.36
CA LEU A 92 9.40 3.21 21.03
C LEU A 92 10.69 3.49 20.29
N ASN A 93 11.79 2.95 20.79
CA ASN A 93 13.08 3.04 20.11
C ASN A 93 13.11 2.11 18.89
N THR A 94 12.90 2.67 17.71
CA THR A 94 12.88 1.93 16.44
C THR A 94 14.22 1.93 15.69
N SER A 95 15.29 2.44 16.30
CA SER A 95 16.58 2.69 15.63
C SER A 95 17.28 1.45 15.06
N ASN A 96 16.89 0.25 15.49
CA ASN A 96 17.43 -1.00 14.97
C ASN A 96 16.41 -1.80 14.14
N VAL A 97 15.18 -1.30 13.98
CA VAL A 97 14.13 -1.99 13.23
C VAL A 97 14.44 -2.00 11.73
N THR A 98 14.37 -3.17 11.13
CA THR A 98 14.59 -3.40 9.69
C THR A 98 13.31 -3.83 8.97
N ASP A 99 12.33 -4.38 9.68
CA ASP A 99 11.10 -4.92 9.10
C ASP A 99 9.87 -4.41 9.86
N MET A 100 9.06 -3.57 9.18
CA MET A 100 7.78 -3.03 9.67
C MET A 100 6.60 -3.47 8.81
N ARG A 101 6.77 -4.49 7.93
CA ARG A 101 5.67 -4.92 7.06
C ARG A 101 4.46 -5.37 7.86
N HIS A 102 3.26 -5.02 7.36
CA HIS A 102 1.98 -5.39 7.95
C HIS A 102 1.81 -4.95 9.42
N LEU A 103 2.55 -3.94 9.90
CA LEU A 103 2.58 -3.57 11.32
C LEU A 103 1.18 -3.33 11.91
N PHE A 104 0.30 -2.62 11.18
CA PHE A 104 -1.09 -2.33 11.54
C PHE A 104 -2.10 -2.97 10.57
N TRP A 105 -1.68 -4.00 9.82
CA TRP A 105 -2.51 -4.61 8.79
C TRP A 105 -3.85 -5.11 9.34
N VAL A 106 -4.97 -4.73 8.67
CA VAL A 106 -6.36 -5.13 9.03
C VAL A 106 -6.78 -4.70 10.44
N CYS A 107 -6.17 -3.64 11.01
CA CYS A 107 -6.70 -3.00 12.21
C CYS A 107 -7.91 -2.14 11.86
N ASN A 108 -9.00 -2.77 11.42
CA ASN A 108 -10.13 -2.09 10.77
C ASN A 108 -10.95 -1.17 11.69
N ASN A 109 -10.82 -1.24 13.02
CA ASN A 109 -11.46 -0.31 13.94
C ASN A 109 -10.56 0.84 14.39
N LEU A 110 -9.29 0.85 13.93
CA LEU A 110 -8.36 1.93 14.22
C LEU A 110 -8.76 3.19 13.43
N LEU A 111 -9.08 4.26 14.13
CA LEU A 111 -9.56 5.52 13.53
C LEU A 111 -8.42 6.51 13.27
N SER A 112 -7.39 6.47 14.09
CA SER A 112 -6.19 7.31 14.00
C SER A 112 -5.01 6.59 14.62
N LEU A 113 -3.81 6.99 14.23
CA LEU A 113 -2.57 6.61 14.89
C LEU A 113 -2.10 7.75 15.78
N PRO A 114 -1.42 7.47 16.90
CA PRO A 114 -0.67 8.48 17.63
C PRO A 114 0.48 9.01 16.76
N ASP A 115 1.11 10.08 17.23
CA ASP A 115 2.28 10.64 16.56
C ASP A 115 3.44 9.63 16.55
N ILE A 116 3.83 9.21 15.35
CA ILE A 116 4.96 8.30 15.08
C ILE A 116 6.03 8.98 14.21
N SER A 117 6.00 10.31 14.09
CA SER A 117 6.94 11.10 13.30
C SER A 117 8.39 10.88 13.73
N GLU A 118 8.61 10.74 15.04
CA GLU A 118 9.92 10.53 15.65
C GLU A 118 10.50 9.11 15.49
N TRP A 119 9.76 8.18 14.89
CA TRP A 119 10.30 6.85 14.66
C TRP A 119 11.51 6.88 13.73
N ASN A 120 12.61 6.31 14.19
CA ASN A 120 13.81 6.18 13.36
C ASN A 120 13.64 5.03 12.36
N THR A 121 13.44 5.39 11.09
CA THR A 121 13.23 4.44 10.00
C THR A 121 14.48 4.18 9.16
N SER A 122 15.64 4.72 9.57
CA SER A 122 16.87 4.71 8.76
C SER A 122 17.41 3.31 8.42
N LYS A 123 17.04 2.28 9.19
CA LYS A 123 17.43 0.88 8.92
C LYS A 123 16.30 0.04 8.31
N VAL A 124 15.10 0.61 8.17
CA VAL A 124 13.95 -0.15 7.66
C VAL A 124 14.13 -0.45 6.18
N THR A 125 13.94 -1.71 5.83
CA THR A 125 14.01 -2.20 4.44
C THR A 125 12.66 -2.60 3.89
N ASN A 126 11.68 -2.92 4.75
CA ASN A 126 10.35 -3.33 4.33
C ASN A 126 9.25 -2.64 5.14
N MET A 127 8.38 -1.90 4.43
CA MET A 127 7.19 -1.23 4.96
C MET A 127 5.90 -1.69 4.24
N SER A 128 5.95 -2.85 3.53
CA SER A 128 4.80 -3.29 2.74
C SER A 128 3.58 -3.52 3.62
N LYS A 129 2.41 -3.05 3.12
CA LYS A 129 1.09 -3.17 3.75
C LYS A 129 1.03 -2.68 5.21
N MET A 130 1.86 -1.68 5.57
CA MET A 130 2.00 -1.22 6.95
C MET A 130 0.71 -0.65 7.54
N PHE A 131 -0.11 0.06 6.74
CA PHE A 131 -1.28 0.81 7.19
C PHE A 131 -2.62 0.35 6.60
N CYS A 132 -2.73 -0.85 6.09
CA CYS A 132 -3.97 -1.39 5.48
C CYS A 132 -5.13 -1.43 6.49
N CYS A 133 -5.68 -0.28 6.87
CA CYS A 133 -6.72 -0.11 7.89
C CYS A 133 -7.94 0.59 7.32
N LYS A 134 -9.05 -0.11 7.13
CA LYS A 134 -10.24 0.37 6.43
C LYS A 134 -10.81 1.68 6.99
N ASN A 135 -10.87 1.83 8.31
CA ASN A 135 -11.52 2.97 8.96
C ASN A 135 -10.54 4.07 9.42
N LEU A 136 -9.26 3.97 9.08
CA LEU A 136 -8.26 4.97 9.40
C LEU A 136 -8.56 6.27 8.65
N LYS A 137 -8.81 7.36 9.39
CA LYS A 137 -9.24 8.65 8.81
C LYS A 137 -8.07 9.56 8.47
N SER A 138 -6.99 9.45 9.21
CA SER A 138 -5.78 10.25 9.05
C SER A 138 -4.55 9.48 9.48
N LEU A 139 -3.40 9.85 8.93
CA LEU A 139 -2.08 9.43 9.35
C LEU A 139 -1.38 10.59 10.04
N PRO A 140 -0.49 10.32 11.02
CA PRO A 140 0.44 11.33 11.53
C PRO A 140 1.41 11.79 10.43
N ASP A 141 2.16 12.83 10.69
CA ASP A 141 3.20 13.29 9.77
C ASP A 141 4.34 12.25 9.72
N ILE A 142 4.56 11.70 8.54
CA ILE A 142 5.63 10.74 8.24
C ILE A 142 6.55 11.26 7.13
N SER A 143 6.51 12.57 6.86
CA SER A 143 7.30 13.23 5.80
C SER A 143 8.81 13.08 6.02
N GLU A 144 9.25 13.13 7.28
CA GLU A 144 10.65 13.08 7.69
C GLU A 144 11.20 11.63 7.82
N TRP A 145 10.39 10.62 7.55
CA TRP A 145 10.89 9.24 7.61
C TRP A 145 12.02 9.01 6.60
N ASN A 146 13.12 8.47 7.07
CA ASN A 146 14.24 8.10 6.21
C ASN A 146 13.93 6.79 5.47
N THR A 147 13.60 6.90 4.19
CA THR A 147 13.24 5.75 3.34
C THR A 147 14.41 5.27 2.46
N SER A 148 15.61 5.78 2.66
CA SER A 148 16.78 5.51 1.79
C SER A 148 17.22 4.03 1.74
N ASN A 149 16.83 3.23 2.72
CA ASN A 149 17.09 1.79 2.75
C ASN A 149 15.89 0.93 2.41
N VAL A 150 14.71 1.53 2.20
CA VAL A 150 13.48 0.80 1.93
C VAL A 150 13.52 0.21 0.50
N THR A 151 13.25 -1.08 0.40
CA THR A 151 13.19 -1.83 -0.87
C THR A 151 11.76 -2.22 -1.24
N ASP A 152 10.82 -2.24 -0.27
CA ASP A 152 9.44 -2.64 -0.48
C ASP A 152 8.48 -1.75 0.31
N ILE A 153 7.59 -1.04 -0.42
CA ILE A 153 6.47 -0.25 0.10
C ILE A 153 5.15 -0.71 -0.52
N SER A 154 5.12 -1.90 -1.14
CA SER A 154 3.94 -2.41 -1.84
C SER A 154 2.74 -2.45 -0.90
N GLY A 155 1.61 -1.89 -1.36
CA GLY A 155 0.36 -1.86 -0.61
C GLY A 155 0.42 -1.11 0.72
N MET A 156 1.39 -0.22 0.95
CA MET A 156 1.57 0.42 2.27
C MET A 156 0.29 1.09 2.79
N PHE A 157 -0.54 1.63 1.90
CA PHE A 157 -1.82 2.27 2.23
C PHE A 157 -3.02 1.51 1.63
N ASP A 158 -2.82 0.29 1.13
CA ASP A 158 -3.87 -0.48 0.46
C ASP A 158 -5.10 -0.68 1.37
N GLY A 159 -6.28 -0.38 0.83
CA GLY A 159 -7.54 -0.55 1.56
C GLY A 159 -7.79 0.47 2.69
N CYS A 160 -7.05 1.57 2.76
CA CYS A 160 -7.33 2.68 3.68
C CYS A 160 -8.54 3.49 3.19
N ASP A 161 -9.70 2.84 3.15
CA ASP A 161 -10.94 3.35 2.56
C ASP A 161 -11.38 4.72 3.09
N SER A 162 -11.22 4.94 4.41
CA SER A 162 -11.69 6.15 5.10
C SER A 162 -10.66 7.28 5.09
N LEU A 163 -9.46 7.04 4.58
CA LEU A 163 -8.39 8.03 4.54
C LEU A 163 -8.73 9.13 3.55
N VAL A 164 -8.73 10.39 4.00
CA VAL A 164 -9.10 11.54 3.16
C VAL A 164 -7.89 12.27 2.58
N ASN A 165 -6.75 12.21 3.25
CA ASN A 165 -5.49 12.80 2.83
C ASN A 165 -4.32 11.92 3.24
N LEU A 166 -3.25 11.96 2.48
CA LEU A 166 -1.95 11.41 2.84
C LEU A 166 -1.06 12.53 3.38
N PRO A 167 -0.14 12.25 4.31
CA PRO A 167 0.94 13.19 4.65
C PRO A 167 1.84 13.43 3.42
N ASP A 168 2.66 14.46 3.47
CA ASP A 168 3.59 14.77 2.39
C ASP A 168 4.72 13.73 2.34
N ILE A 169 4.70 12.89 1.32
CA ILE A 169 5.71 11.86 1.06
C ILE A 169 6.56 12.19 -0.17
N SER A 170 6.53 13.45 -0.62
CA SER A 170 7.25 13.90 -1.83
C SER A 170 8.76 13.73 -1.73
N ASN A 171 9.31 13.83 -0.51
CA ASN A 171 10.74 13.73 -0.24
C ASN A 171 11.23 12.29 0.03
N TRP A 172 10.34 11.31 0.01
CA TRP A 172 10.76 9.92 0.23
C TRP A 172 11.74 9.47 -0.84
N ASN A 173 12.85 8.88 -0.40
CA ASN A 173 13.81 8.26 -1.30
C ASN A 173 13.38 6.83 -1.63
N ILE A 174 12.81 6.64 -2.83
CA ILE A 174 12.37 5.33 -3.29
C ILE A 174 13.36 4.67 -4.28
N SER A 175 14.61 5.15 -4.35
CA SER A 175 15.58 4.70 -5.36
C SER A 175 15.94 3.22 -5.27
N LYS A 176 15.71 2.57 -4.11
CA LYS A 176 15.90 1.12 -3.92
C LYS A 176 14.61 0.31 -4.06
N VAL A 177 13.46 0.98 -4.16
CA VAL A 177 12.16 0.31 -4.31
C VAL A 177 12.05 -0.28 -5.71
N THR A 178 11.51 -1.49 -5.81
CA THR A 178 11.33 -2.19 -7.09
C THR A 178 9.87 -2.35 -7.50
N SER A 179 8.94 -2.18 -6.54
CA SER A 179 7.49 -2.30 -6.76
C SER A 179 6.72 -1.21 -6.02
N LEU A 180 5.80 -0.56 -6.74
CA LEU A 180 4.78 0.32 -6.18
C LEU A 180 3.39 -0.35 -6.22
N GLU A 181 3.36 -1.67 -6.37
CA GLU A 181 2.12 -2.43 -6.48
C GLU A 181 1.18 -2.12 -5.31
N ASN A 182 -0.09 -1.81 -5.63
CA ASN A 182 -1.15 -1.52 -4.65
C ASN A 182 -0.86 -0.37 -3.68
N LEU A 183 0.17 0.47 -3.87
CA LEU A 183 0.61 1.44 -2.85
C LEU A 183 -0.54 2.30 -2.30
N PHE A 184 -1.44 2.79 -3.18
CA PHE A 184 -2.61 3.60 -2.81
C PHE A 184 -3.95 2.91 -3.13
N SER A 185 -3.91 1.62 -3.45
CA SER A 185 -5.08 0.88 -3.89
C SER A 185 -6.21 0.95 -2.86
N TYR A 186 -7.44 1.16 -3.33
CA TYR A 186 -8.67 1.27 -2.53
C TYR A 186 -8.67 2.35 -1.43
N CYS A 187 -7.84 3.39 -1.55
CA CYS A 187 -8.01 4.61 -0.74
C CYS A 187 -9.14 5.46 -1.32
N ARG A 188 -10.39 4.97 -1.27
CA ARG A 188 -11.54 5.49 -2.03
C ARG A 188 -11.90 6.94 -1.76
N ASN A 189 -11.55 7.48 -0.60
CA ASN A 189 -11.92 8.84 -0.19
C ASN A 189 -10.86 9.89 -0.45
N ILE A 190 -9.67 9.52 -0.92
CA ILE A 190 -8.60 10.46 -1.28
C ILE A 190 -9.01 11.25 -2.54
N LYS A 191 -8.95 12.58 -2.43
CA LYS A 191 -9.21 13.48 -3.56
C LYS A 191 -7.94 13.95 -4.28
N TYR A 192 -6.85 14.06 -3.55
CA TYR A 192 -5.55 14.50 -4.05
C TYR A 192 -4.45 13.67 -3.44
N LEU A 193 -3.48 13.29 -4.23
CA LEU A 193 -2.25 12.63 -3.79
C LEU A 193 -1.17 13.67 -3.51
N PRO A 194 -0.21 13.38 -2.62
CA PRO A 194 0.99 14.21 -2.47
C PRO A 194 1.78 14.26 -3.78
N ASN A 195 2.67 15.24 -3.90
CA ASN A 195 3.45 15.42 -5.12
C ASN A 195 4.57 14.35 -5.23
N ILE A 196 4.32 13.31 -5.99
CA ILE A 196 5.24 12.21 -6.24
C ILE A 196 6.04 12.36 -7.56
N SER A 197 5.98 13.53 -8.19
CA SER A 197 6.62 13.79 -9.51
C SER A 197 8.14 13.63 -9.50
N LYS A 198 8.78 13.85 -8.33
CA LYS A 198 10.23 13.77 -8.16
C LYS A 198 10.75 12.39 -7.76
N TRP A 199 9.88 11.43 -7.58
CA TRP A 199 10.30 10.08 -7.20
C TRP A 199 11.22 9.45 -8.25
N ASN A 200 12.34 8.89 -7.79
CA ASN A 200 13.25 8.14 -8.67
C ASN A 200 12.69 6.74 -8.94
N THR A 201 12.04 6.58 -10.08
CA THR A 201 11.38 5.32 -10.49
C THR A 201 12.28 4.39 -11.33
N SER A 202 13.57 4.68 -11.45
CA SER A 202 14.50 3.95 -12.35
C SER A 202 14.68 2.46 -12.03
N ASN A 203 14.30 2.02 -10.82
CA ASN A 203 14.35 0.61 -10.43
C ASN A 203 12.97 -0.05 -10.33
N ILE A 204 11.89 0.70 -10.59
CA ILE A 204 10.53 0.16 -10.51
C ILE A 204 10.26 -0.77 -11.69
N THR A 205 9.77 -1.96 -11.39
CA THR A 205 9.37 -2.99 -12.36
C THR A 205 7.86 -3.25 -12.37
N ASN A 206 7.16 -2.93 -11.26
CA ASN A 206 5.74 -3.18 -11.09
C ASN A 206 5.02 -1.95 -10.53
N ILE A 207 4.03 -1.45 -11.28
CA ILE A 207 3.10 -0.38 -10.88
C ILE A 207 1.63 -0.85 -10.93
N SER A 208 1.40 -2.17 -10.91
CA SER A 208 0.05 -2.72 -10.94
C SER A 208 -0.77 -2.18 -9.78
N CYS A 209 -2.02 -1.82 -10.07
CA CYS A 209 -2.98 -1.35 -9.06
C CYS A 209 -2.53 -0.12 -8.25
N LEU A 210 -1.49 0.61 -8.67
CA LEU A 210 -0.93 1.73 -7.90
C LEU A 210 -1.99 2.75 -7.48
N PHE A 211 -2.91 3.10 -8.39
CA PHE A 211 -4.01 4.04 -8.17
C PHE A 211 -5.39 3.36 -8.25
N ASN A 212 -5.43 2.03 -8.20
CA ASN A 212 -6.66 1.27 -8.31
C ASN A 212 -7.67 1.65 -7.21
N GLY A 213 -8.93 1.85 -7.57
CA GLY A 213 -10.00 2.10 -6.61
C GLY A 213 -9.95 3.47 -5.93
N LEU A 214 -9.18 4.44 -6.45
CA LEU A 214 -9.21 5.82 -5.97
C LEU A 214 -10.44 6.54 -6.53
N GLU A 215 -11.62 6.15 -6.06
CA GLU A 215 -12.91 6.54 -6.66
C GLU A 215 -13.14 8.07 -6.66
N LYS A 216 -12.65 8.80 -5.65
CA LYS A 216 -12.81 10.26 -5.51
C LYS A 216 -11.61 11.07 -5.99
N LEU A 217 -10.57 10.42 -6.53
CA LEU A 217 -9.37 11.12 -7.01
C LEU A 217 -9.71 12.03 -8.18
N LEU A 218 -9.37 13.31 -8.07
CA LEU A 218 -9.70 14.33 -9.08
C LEU A 218 -8.60 14.55 -10.11
N ALA A 219 -7.34 14.34 -9.71
CA ALA A 219 -6.16 14.48 -10.57
C ALA A 219 -5.02 13.59 -10.11
N ILE A 220 -4.22 13.13 -11.05
CA ILE A 220 -2.93 12.45 -10.81
C ILE A 220 -1.83 13.52 -10.75
N PRO A 221 -0.88 13.46 -9.78
CA PRO A 221 0.32 14.27 -9.83
C PRO A 221 1.07 14.09 -11.16
N ASP A 222 1.87 15.09 -11.56
CA ASP A 222 2.63 15.00 -12.80
C ASP A 222 3.68 13.86 -12.73
N ILE A 223 3.35 12.72 -13.31
CA ILE A 223 4.20 11.53 -13.42
C ILE A 223 4.81 11.38 -14.82
N SER A 224 4.75 12.41 -15.65
CA SER A 224 5.26 12.40 -17.03
C SER A 224 6.76 12.12 -17.13
N LYS A 225 7.51 12.46 -16.06
CA LYS A 225 8.97 12.30 -15.98
C LYS A 225 9.42 10.99 -15.35
N TRP A 226 8.50 10.13 -14.95
CA TRP A 226 8.87 8.83 -14.38
C TRP A 226 9.66 8.00 -15.39
N ASN A 227 10.74 7.39 -14.94
CA ASN A 227 11.47 6.40 -15.75
C ASN A 227 10.71 5.08 -15.70
N THR A 228 10.09 4.69 -16.81
CA THR A 228 9.28 3.47 -16.94
C THR A 228 9.97 2.34 -17.68
N SER A 229 11.27 2.50 -18.04
CA SER A 229 12.01 1.57 -18.89
C SER A 229 12.21 0.15 -18.32
N LYS A 230 11.96 -0.04 -17.02
CA LYS A 230 12.00 -1.35 -16.37
C LYS A 230 10.64 -1.92 -16.04
N ILE A 231 9.56 -1.16 -16.26
CA ILE A 231 8.21 -1.61 -15.91
C ILE A 231 7.78 -2.74 -16.82
N THR A 232 7.30 -3.82 -16.21
CA THR A 232 6.80 -5.02 -16.89
C THR A 232 5.30 -5.18 -16.80
N THR A 233 4.65 -4.53 -15.81
CA THR A 233 3.20 -4.62 -15.62
C THR A 233 2.59 -3.28 -15.21
N MET A 234 1.48 -2.94 -15.88
CA MET A 234 0.62 -1.78 -15.62
C MET A 234 -0.83 -2.23 -15.38
N PHE A 235 -1.02 -3.49 -14.99
CA PHE A 235 -2.34 -4.07 -14.74
C PHE A 235 -3.13 -3.23 -13.74
N SER A 236 -4.37 -2.88 -14.08
CA SER A 236 -5.28 -2.11 -13.20
C SER A 236 -4.72 -0.78 -12.68
N LEU A 237 -3.76 -0.14 -13.34
CA LEU A 237 -3.05 1.04 -12.84
C LEU A 237 -3.96 2.16 -12.36
N PHE A 238 -5.00 2.50 -13.14
CA PHE A 238 -6.01 3.54 -12.83
C PHE A 238 -7.42 2.95 -12.71
N ASN A 239 -7.53 1.62 -12.56
CA ASN A 239 -8.83 0.96 -12.47
C ASN A 239 -9.71 1.60 -11.39
N GLN A 240 -11.00 1.84 -11.71
CA GLN A 240 -11.98 2.47 -10.81
C GLN A 240 -11.60 3.87 -10.29
N CYS A 241 -10.78 4.63 -11.01
CA CYS A 241 -10.60 6.06 -10.75
C CYS A 241 -11.82 6.83 -11.30
N LYS A 242 -12.99 6.63 -10.71
CA LYS A 242 -14.29 7.08 -11.24
C LYS A 242 -14.38 8.59 -11.43
N SER A 243 -13.78 9.39 -10.52
CA SER A 243 -13.85 10.86 -10.55
C SER A 243 -12.76 11.52 -11.38
N LEU A 244 -11.79 10.77 -11.89
CA LEU A 244 -10.64 11.28 -12.64
C LEU A 244 -11.10 11.79 -14.01
N LYS A 245 -10.84 13.07 -14.32
CA LYS A 245 -11.28 13.70 -15.56
C LYS A 245 -10.22 13.69 -16.66
N SER A 246 -8.95 13.73 -16.29
CA SER A 246 -7.81 13.76 -17.21
C SER A 246 -6.58 13.11 -16.56
N LEU A 247 -5.62 12.77 -17.40
CA LEU A 247 -4.33 12.23 -17.02
C LEU A 247 -3.22 13.20 -17.39
N PRO A 248 -2.06 13.18 -16.71
CA PRO A 248 -0.88 13.89 -17.18
C PRO A 248 -0.39 13.34 -18.53
N ASP A 249 0.56 14.02 -19.16
CA ASP A 249 1.16 13.51 -20.40
C ASP A 249 1.99 12.23 -20.12
N LEU A 250 1.52 11.12 -20.66
CA LEU A 250 2.18 9.81 -20.55
C LEU A 250 2.89 9.39 -21.83
N SER A 251 3.00 10.29 -22.83
CA SER A 251 3.57 9.96 -24.14
C SER A 251 5.05 9.56 -24.07
N LYS A 252 5.78 10.00 -23.04
CA LYS A 252 7.20 9.69 -22.85
C LYS A 252 7.46 8.39 -22.09
N TRP A 253 6.43 7.70 -21.65
CA TRP A 253 6.61 6.43 -20.96
C TRP A 253 7.14 5.36 -21.92
N ASP A 254 8.23 4.73 -21.54
CA ASP A 254 8.75 3.54 -22.22
C ASP A 254 7.95 2.31 -21.76
N THR A 255 7.13 1.79 -22.68
CA THR A 255 6.29 0.60 -22.44
C THR A 255 6.83 -0.65 -23.11
N SER A 256 8.08 -0.61 -23.63
CA SER A 256 8.66 -1.69 -24.43
C SER A 256 8.78 -3.03 -23.70
N LYS A 257 8.82 -3.02 -22.36
CA LYS A 257 8.89 -4.24 -21.54
C LYS A 257 7.55 -4.65 -20.94
N VAL A 258 6.49 -3.87 -21.13
CA VAL A 258 5.18 -4.14 -20.53
C VAL A 258 4.54 -5.36 -21.19
N THR A 259 4.07 -6.29 -20.37
CA THR A 259 3.41 -7.52 -20.79
C THR A 259 1.91 -7.51 -20.53
N THR A 260 1.41 -6.72 -19.57
CA THR A 260 -0.03 -6.58 -19.31
C THR A 260 -0.43 -5.14 -19.05
N MET A 261 -1.52 -4.72 -19.70
CA MET A 261 -2.22 -3.46 -19.53
C MET A 261 -3.73 -3.72 -19.25
N GLY A 262 -4.08 -4.96 -18.88
CA GLY A 262 -5.45 -5.32 -18.56
C GLY A 262 -6.04 -4.42 -17.46
N LEU A 263 -7.31 -4.05 -17.59
CA LEU A 263 -8.04 -3.19 -16.64
C LEU A 263 -7.40 -1.80 -16.40
N MET A 264 -6.41 -1.36 -17.19
CA MET A 264 -5.59 -0.18 -16.85
C MET A 264 -6.42 1.09 -16.59
N PHE A 265 -7.47 1.32 -17.35
CA PHE A 265 -8.39 2.45 -17.21
C PHE A 265 -9.83 2.00 -16.95
N ASN A 266 -10.02 0.75 -16.56
CA ASN A 266 -11.34 0.17 -16.34
C ASN A 266 -12.15 1.01 -15.35
N HIS A 267 -13.40 1.31 -15.70
CA HIS A 267 -14.29 2.17 -14.89
C HIS A 267 -13.72 3.56 -14.53
N CYS A 268 -12.87 4.16 -15.37
CA CYS A 268 -12.57 5.59 -15.30
C CYS A 268 -13.75 6.38 -15.89
N GLU A 269 -14.88 6.38 -15.20
CA GLU A 269 -16.18 6.82 -15.72
C GLU A 269 -16.19 8.27 -16.19
N ASN A 270 -15.47 9.17 -15.50
CA ASN A 270 -15.42 10.60 -15.79
C ASN A 270 -14.25 11.04 -16.67
N LEU A 271 -13.39 10.09 -17.10
CA LEU A 271 -12.29 10.39 -18.00
C LEU A 271 -12.84 10.79 -19.37
N THR A 272 -12.50 12.02 -19.84
CA THR A 272 -13.05 12.55 -21.09
C THR A 272 -12.13 12.35 -22.29
N SER A 273 -10.83 12.25 -22.05
CA SER A 273 -9.81 12.05 -23.08
C SER A 273 -8.60 11.29 -22.52
N LEU A 274 -7.84 10.65 -23.39
CA LEU A 274 -6.56 10.04 -23.07
C LEU A 274 -5.41 10.95 -23.52
N PRO A 275 -4.26 10.95 -22.83
CA PRO A 275 -3.03 11.50 -23.38
C PRO A 275 -2.64 10.74 -24.65
N ASN A 276 -1.65 11.26 -25.40
CA ASN A 276 -1.20 10.57 -26.62
C ASN A 276 -0.43 9.27 -26.28
N ILE A 277 -1.19 8.21 -26.01
CA ILE A 277 -0.64 6.86 -25.77
C ILE A 277 -0.46 6.03 -27.06
N SER A 278 -0.79 6.59 -28.23
CA SER A 278 -0.57 5.90 -29.51
C SER A 278 0.93 5.62 -29.80
N VAL A 279 1.79 6.35 -29.13
CA VAL A 279 3.26 6.20 -29.25
C VAL A 279 3.83 5.06 -28.39
N TRP A 280 3.00 4.45 -27.53
CA TRP A 280 3.46 3.36 -26.68
C TRP A 280 3.83 2.12 -27.49
N SER A 281 4.91 1.45 -27.09
CA SER A 281 5.25 0.13 -27.61
C SER A 281 4.37 -0.93 -26.94
N VAL A 282 3.57 -1.63 -27.73
CA VAL A 282 2.73 -2.73 -27.26
C VAL A 282 3.18 -4.08 -27.79
N THR A 283 4.37 -4.16 -28.34
CA THR A 283 4.93 -5.37 -28.99
C THR A 283 5.00 -6.56 -28.03
N ASN A 284 5.25 -6.31 -26.72
CA ASN A 284 5.35 -7.35 -25.72
C ASN A 284 4.07 -7.56 -24.91
N VAL A 285 3.03 -6.75 -25.15
CA VAL A 285 1.77 -6.85 -24.40
C VAL A 285 1.01 -8.11 -24.83
N GLU A 286 0.63 -8.92 -23.87
CA GLU A 286 -0.13 -10.15 -24.02
C GLU A 286 -1.59 -10.01 -23.58
N ASP A 287 -1.87 -9.05 -22.66
CA ASP A 287 -3.19 -8.85 -22.08
C ASP A 287 -3.58 -7.35 -22.05
N MET A 288 -4.71 -7.04 -22.67
CA MET A 288 -5.42 -5.76 -22.67
C MET A 288 -6.91 -5.96 -22.32
N ASN A 289 -7.29 -7.06 -21.63
CA ASN A 289 -8.68 -7.30 -21.27
C ASN A 289 -9.24 -6.11 -20.50
N TYR A 290 -10.42 -5.66 -20.91
CA TYR A 290 -11.20 -4.63 -20.20
C TYR A 290 -10.45 -3.31 -20.01
N MET A 291 -9.41 -3.01 -20.82
CA MET A 291 -8.49 -1.88 -20.59
C MET A 291 -9.20 -0.54 -20.44
N PHE A 292 -10.28 -0.30 -21.19
CA PHE A 292 -11.08 0.92 -21.15
C PHE A 292 -12.56 0.66 -20.81
N GLN A 293 -12.91 -0.56 -20.40
CA GLN A 293 -14.30 -0.89 -20.06
C GLN A 293 -14.86 0.12 -19.05
N GLY A 294 -16.11 0.57 -19.26
CA GLY A 294 -16.79 1.48 -18.34
C GLY A 294 -16.26 2.93 -18.37
N CYS A 295 -15.43 3.30 -19.35
CA CYS A 295 -15.02 4.67 -19.59
C CYS A 295 -16.16 5.45 -20.27
N LYS A 296 -17.24 5.70 -19.55
CA LYS A 296 -18.52 6.23 -20.08
C LYS A 296 -18.41 7.59 -20.79
N ASN A 297 -17.46 8.42 -20.36
CA ASN A 297 -17.33 9.80 -20.84
C ASN A 297 -16.22 10.00 -21.89
N ILE A 298 -15.42 8.98 -22.20
CA ILE A 298 -14.45 9.04 -23.33
C ILE A 298 -15.22 9.17 -24.64
N SER A 299 -15.03 10.27 -25.37
CA SER A 299 -15.64 10.50 -26.69
C SER A 299 -14.70 10.19 -27.86
N SER A 300 -13.39 10.17 -27.60
CA SER A 300 -12.37 9.83 -28.58
C SER A 300 -11.16 9.18 -27.91
N VAL A 301 -10.46 8.37 -28.67
CA VAL A 301 -9.18 7.74 -28.25
C VAL A 301 -8.10 8.08 -29.28
N PRO A 302 -6.81 8.05 -28.90
CA PRO A 302 -5.72 8.20 -29.86
C PRO A 302 -5.78 7.15 -30.98
N ASP A 303 -5.16 7.47 -32.12
CA ASP A 303 -5.06 6.52 -33.22
C ASP A 303 -4.13 5.34 -32.85
N PHE A 304 -4.71 4.17 -32.62
CA PHE A 304 -4.00 2.94 -32.28
C PHE A 304 -3.55 2.12 -33.51
N SER A 305 -3.70 2.62 -34.73
CA SER A 305 -3.28 1.93 -35.95
C SER A 305 -1.79 1.57 -35.97
N LYS A 306 -0.99 2.32 -35.22
CA LYS A 306 0.46 2.09 -35.05
C LYS A 306 0.82 1.02 -34.01
N TRP A 307 -0.13 0.56 -33.22
CA TRP A 307 0.12 -0.46 -32.22
C TRP A 307 0.35 -1.81 -32.87
N LYS A 308 1.58 -2.32 -32.74
CA LYS A 308 1.99 -3.64 -33.23
C LYS A 308 1.90 -4.66 -32.09
N ALA A 309 0.70 -5.08 -31.75
CA ALA A 309 0.43 -5.97 -30.62
C ALA A 309 0.64 -7.46 -30.99
N VAL A 310 1.81 -7.81 -31.48
CA VAL A 310 2.11 -9.15 -32.05
C VAL A 310 2.03 -10.30 -31.05
N LYS A 311 2.08 -10.01 -29.75
CA LYS A 311 1.94 -11.01 -28.68
C LYS A 311 0.57 -10.99 -28.02
N LEU A 312 -0.30 -10.06 -28.39
CA LEU A 312 -1.61 -9.87 -27.74
C LEU A 312 -2.48 -11.12 -27.93
N ARG A 313 -2.93 -11.67 -26.81
CA ARG A 313 -3.79 -12.88 -26.75
C ARG A 313 -5.14 -12.57 -26.12
N GLN A 314 -5.22 -11.54 -25.28
CA GLN A 314 -6.39 -11.22 -24.46
C GLN A 314 -6.76 -9.76 -24.68
N LYS A 315 -7.93 -9.49 -25.24
CA LYS A 315 -8.48 -8.14 -25.52
C LYS A 315 -10.00 -8.09 -25.35
N ASN A 316 -10.55 -9.00 -24.51
CA ASN A 316 -11.99 -9.09 -24.27
C ASN A 316 -12.52 -7.80 -23.64
N GLY A 317 -13.66 -7.34 -24.08
CA GLY A 317 -14.39 -6.23 -23.46
C GLY A 317 -13.61 -4.91 -23.40
N MET A 318 -12.57 -4.71 -24.22
CA MET A 318 -11.64 -3.60 -24.11
C MET A 318 -12.33 -2.22 -24.12
N PHE A 319 -13.44 -2.08 -24.84
CA PHE A 319 -14.23 -0.84 -24.96
C PHE A 319 -15.72 -1.07 -24.59
N ASP A 320 -16.04 -2.10 -23.81
CA ASP A 320 -17.40 -2.29 -23.35
C ASP A 320 -17.82 -1.11 -22.44
N ASP A 321 -19.10 -0.74 -22.49
CA ASP A 321 -19.67 0.36 -21.70
C ASP A 321 -18.95 1.72 -21.88
N CYS A 322 -18.29 1.95 -23.05
CA CYS A 322 -17.77 3.24 -23.46
C CYS A 322 -18.88 4.01 -24.22
N ASP A 323 -19.86 4.54 -23.49
CA ASP A 323 -21.14 5.01 -24.04
C ASP A 323 -20.99 6.14 -25.07
N LYS A 324 -19.99 7.03 -24.90
CA LYS A 324 -19.74 8.17 -25.79
C LYS A 324 -18.75 7.88 -26.92
N LEU A 325 -18.11 6.74 -26.92
CA LEU A 325 -17.14 6.37 -27.96
C LEU A 325 -17.85 5.80 -29.19
N VAL A 326 -18.04 6.67 -30.19
CA VAL A 326 -18.77 6.32 -31.42
C VAL A 326 -18.02 5.27 -32.26
N ILE A 327 -16.69 5.42 -32.37
CA ILE A 327 -15.84 4.52 -33.16
C ILE A 327 -14.91 3.79 -32.22
N LYS A 328 -15.12 2.48 -32.06
CA LYS A 328 -14.25 1.60 -31.27
C LYS A 328 -13.08 1.14 -32.15
N PRO A 329 -11.80 1.45 -31.77
CA PRO A 329 -10.66 0.98 -32.56
C PRO A 329 -10.55 -0.54 -32.57
N ASN A 330 -10.18 -1.10 -33.71
CA ASN A 330 -9.81 -2.51 -33.79
C ASN A 330 -8.30 -2.64 -33.62
N ILE A 331 -7.86 -3.26 -32.53
CA ILE A 331 -6.45 -3.55 -32.25
C ILE A 331 -6.20 -4.99 -32.67
N LYS A 332 -5.37 -5.15 -33.70
CA LYS A 332 -4.99 -6.47 -34.22
C LYS A 332 -4.09 -7.21 -33.23
N GLY A 333 -4.48 -8.41 -32.84
CA GLY A 333 -3.72 -9.32 -31.99
C GLY A 333 -3.06 -10.45 -32.78
N LYS A 334 -2.47 -11.39 -32.06
CA LYS A 334 -1.77 -12.56 -32.64
C LYS A 334 -2.74 -13.52 -33.38
N SER A 335 -4.01 -13.51 -33.01
CA SER A 335 -5.04 -14.41 -33.52
C SER A 335 -5.97 -13.76 -34.58
N ASP A 336 -5.76 -12.50 -34.90
CA ASP A 336 -6.45 -11.76 -35.96
C ASP A 336 -5.61 -11.80 -37.25
#